data_6b681c947dd4a3c9af8a5f0966d4d07f
#
_entry.id   6b681c947dd4a3c9af8a5f0966d4d07f
#
_cell.length_a   1.000
_cell.length_b   1.000
_cell.length_c   1.000
_cell.angle_alpha   90.00
_cell.angle_beta   90.00
_cell.angle_gamma   90.00
#
_symmetry.space_group_name_H-M   'P 1'
#
loop_
_entity.id
_entity.type
_entity.pdbx_description
1 polymer ?
#
loop_
_entity_poly.entity_id
_entity_poly.type
_entity_poly.pdbx_seq_one_letter_code
_entity_poly.pdbx_strand_id
1 'polypeptide(L)'
;MHGLKGHTVCFTGRVLVDDVWTVRATCAKRAGQRGAVPKTDFSRKVTLVVYGDLASKVVTDDRRAYSSTLVDAEAERSRGRHVCVVDADGFSKLLKGRPAPCLELRKARAGRVRPVAADTTEGGGVLGAPLRVRRTGRRLSGDLALDLSTLDKATTAHEATVGALIAYLSRQGVEARAHAPGAPQFDAGWSRGEEVFVAEVKSLTGAREEQQIRLGIGQVLDYAHQLWSMHPNTVLHPVLVLERPPSLARWAALAGSVGLRLAWAPAFAGL
;
A
#
# COMPACT_ATOMS: atom_id res chain seq x y z
N MET A 1 -11.50 -20.35 -2.16
CA MET A 1 -12.79 -19.84 -2.67
C MET A 1 -12.81 -19.97 -4.19
N HIS A 2 -13.85 -20.51 -4.80
CA HIS A 2 -13.85 -20.91 -6.21
C HIS A 2 -14.70 -20.02 -7.13
N GLY A 3 -15.44 -19.06 -6.61
CA GLY A 3 -16.26 -18.16 -7.43
C GLY A 3 -17.10 -17.17 -6.62
N LEU A 4 -17.78 -16.27 -7.32
CA LEU A 4 -18.64 -15.23 -6.73
C LEU A 4 -20.10 -15.65 -6.62
N LYS A 5 -20.54 -16.63 -7.41
CA LYS A 5 -21.94 -17.06 -7.45
C LYS A 5 -22.41 -17.57 -6.08
N GLY A 6 -23.55 -17.05 -5.62
CA GLY A 6 -24.17 -17.45 -4.35
C GLY A 6 -23.56 -16.77 -3.12
N HIS A 7 -22.54 -15.93 -3.28
CA HIS A 7 -21.97 -15.17 -2.16
C HIS A 7 -22.66 -13.82 -1.99
N THR A 8 -22.88 -13.43 -0.74
CA THR A 8 -23.23 -12.05 -0.38
C THR A 8 -21.93 -11.31 -0.10
N VAL A 9 -21.63 -10.28 -0.91
CA VAL A 9 -20.33 -9.59 -0.92
C VAL A 9 -20.44 -8.18 -0.36
N CYS A 10 -19.48 -7.81 0.49
CA CYS A 10 -19.29 -6.44 0.98
C CYS A 10 -17.86 -5.98 0.63
N PHE A 11 -17.71 -4.68 0.36
CA PHE A 11 -16.43 -4.08 -0.04
C PHE A 11 -15.94 -3.10 1.03
N THR A 12 -14.65 -3.16 1.38
CA THR A 12 -14.02 -2.20 2.28
C THR A 12 -12.73 -1.66 1.67
N GLY A 13 -12.51 -0.36 1.79
CA GLY A 13 -11.39 0.31 1.13
C GLY A 13 -11.61 0.53 -0.37
N ARG A 14 -10.56 0.99 -1.05
CA ARG A 14 -10.52 1.13 -2.51
C ARG A 14 -10.06 -0.18 -3.13
N VAL A 15 -10.77 -0.66 -4.12
CA VAL A 15 -10.42 -1.93 -4.78
C VAL A 15 -9.77 -1.63 -6.14
N LEU A 16 -8.59 -2.18 -6.35
CA LEU A 16 -7.91 -2.14 -7.62
C LEU A 16 -8.36 -3.34 -8.45
N VAL A 17 -8.95 -3.11 -9.62
CA VAL A 17 -9.41 -4.17 -10.51
C VAL A 17 -8.81 -3.94 -11.90
N ASP A 18 -8.07 -4.91 -12.41
CA ASP A 18 -7.37 -4.83 -13.68
C ASP A 18 -6.49 -3.55 -13.78
N ASP A 19 -5.72 -3.27 -12.72
CA ASP A 19 -4.85 -2.10 -12.56
C ASP A 19 -5.55 -0.72 -12.57
N VAL A 20 -6.89 -0.71 -12.42
CA VAL A 20 -7.68 0.52 -12.33
C VAL A 20 -8.35 0.62 -10.96
N TRP A 21 -8.16 1.76 -10.29
CA TRP A 21 -8.89 2.07 -9.06
C TRP A 21 -10.40 2.16 -9.34
N THR A 22 -11.12 1.22 -8.79
CA THR A 22 -12.54 1.04 -9.08
C THR A 22 -13.37 1.45 -7.86
N VAL A 23 -14.39 2.26 -8.09
CA VAL A 23 -15.33 2.64 -7.03
C VAL A 23 -16.19 1.45 -6.61
N ARG A 24 -16.60 1.42 -5.33
CA ARG A 24 -17.38 0.31 -4.75
C ARG A 24 -18.61 -0.06 -5.55
N ALA A 25 -19.33 0.94 -6.08
CA ALA A 25 -20.53 0.71 -6.88
C ALA A 25 -20.24 -0.11 -8.15
N THR A 26 -19.11 0.19 -8.83
CA THR A 26 -18.68 -0.56 -10.01
C THR A 26 -18.23 -1.96 -9.64
N CYS A 27 -17.48 -2.14 -8.53
CA CYS A 27 -17.12 -3.46 -8.01
C CYS A 27 -18.37 -4.29 -7.68
N ALA A 28 -19.37 -3.68 -7.04
CA ALA A 28 -20.65 -4.31 -6.71
C ALA A 28 -21.40 -4.75 -7.97
N LYS A 29 -21.48 -3.89 -8.98
CA LYS A 29 -22.09 -4.22 -10.29
C LYS A 29 -21.38 -5.41 -10.94
N ARG A 30 -20.03 -5.40 -11.01
CA ARG A 30 -19.23 -6.50 -11.59
C ARG A 30 -19.42 -7.81 -10.81
N ALA A 31 -19.46 -7.75 -9.47
CA ALA A 31 -19.74 -8.93 -8.64
C ALA A 31 -21.15 -9.48 -8.89
N GLY A 32 -22.16 -8.60 -8.99
CA GLY A 32 -23.53 -8.98 -9.33
C GLY A 32 -23.64 -9.68 -10.67
N GLN A 33 -22.94 -9.21 -11.69
CA GLN A 33 -22.86 -9.85 -13.01
C GLN A 33 -22.26 -11.27 -12.95
N ARG A 34 -21.52 -11.60 -11.90
CA ARG A 34 -20.95 -12.92 -11.62
C ARG A 34 -21.80 -13.74 -10.62
N GLY A 35 -23.01 -13.31 -10.35
CA GLY A 35 -23.97 -14.01 -9.50
C GLY A 35 -23.79 -13.84 -7.99
N ALA A 36 -23.04 -12.83 -7.56
CA ALA A 36 -22.99 -12.43 -6.17
C ALA A 36 -24.14 -11.45 -5.82
N VAL A 37 -24.46 -11.35 -4.54
CA VAL A 37 -25.41 -10.36 -3.99
C VAL A 37 -24.61 -9.27 -3.28
N PRO A 38 -24.41 -8.08 -3.89
CA PRO A 38 -23.67 -7.00 -3.23
C PRO A 38 -24.44 -6.39 -2.06
N LYS A 39 -23.71 -6.00 -1.01
CA LYS A 39 -24.22 -5.23 0.12
C LYS A 39 -23.35 -4.01 0.37
N THR A 40 -23.98 -2.90 0.72
CA THR A 40 -23.28 -1.65 1.05
C THR A 40 -22.53 -1.79 2.38
N ASP A 41 -23.19 -2.40 3.36
CA ASP A 41 -22.69 -2.54 4.72
C ASP A 41 -22.58 -4.01 5.13
N PHE A 42 -21.73 -4.25 6.13
CA PHE A 42 -21.58 -5.58 6.69
C PHE A 42 -22.87 -5.99 7.42
N SER A 43 -23.25 -7.23 7.25
CA SER A 43 -24.37 -7.85 7.96
C SER A 43 -24.11 -9.35 8.12
N ARG A 44 -24.88 -10.04 8.95
CA ARG A 44 -24.77 -11.50 9.13
C ARG A 44 -25.00 -12.31 7.84
N LYS A 45 -25.55 -11.70 6.79
CA LYS A 45 -25.72 -12.36 5.49
C LYS A 45 -24.44 -12.33 4.63
N VAL A 46 -23.47 -11.46 4.97
CA VAL A 46 -22.21 -11.34 4.22
C VAL A 46 -21.37 -12.61 4.41
N THR A 47 -20.98 -13.21 3.31
CA THR A 47 -20.15 -14.42 3.25
C THR A 47 -18.78 -14.14 2.62
N LEU A 48 -18.62 -12.99 1.97
CA LEU A 48 -17.38 -12.55 1.34
C LEU A 48 -17.14 -11.07 1.61
N VAL A 49 -15.97 -10.75 2.09
CA VAL A 49 -15.47 -9.37 2.18
C VAL A 49 -14.35 -9.20 1.17
N VAL A 50 -14.45 -8.19 0.33
CA VAL A 50 -13.37 -7.74 -0.54
C VAL A 50 -12.66 -6.59 0.14
N TYR A 51 -11.40 -6.81 0.50
CA TYR A 51 -10.53 -5.86 1.15
C TYR A 51 -9.68 -5.15 0.12
N GLY A 52 -9.82 -3.85 0.06
CA GLY A 52 -9.00 -2.97 -0.77
C GLY A 52 -8.09 -2.09 0.07
N ASP A 53 -7.46 -1.11 -0.56
CA ASP A 53 -6.62 -0.13 0.11
C ASP A 53 -7.48 0.74 1.06
N LEU A 54 -7.16 0.69 2.35
CA LEU A 54 -7.78 1.51 3.39
C LEU A 54 -7.04 2.83 3.60
N ALA A 55 -5.83 2.96 3.09
CA ALA A 55 -5.04 4.18 3.20
C ALA A 55 -5.69 5.27 2.35
N SER A 56 -6.51 6.09 2.96
CA SER A 56 -6.84 7.38 2.39
C SER A 56 -5.66 8.31 2.64
N LYS A 57 -4.93 8.70 1.60
CA LYS A 57 -3.86 9.72 1.68
C LYS A 57 -4.35 11.07 2.25
N VAL A 58 -5.64 11.22 2.45
CA VAL A 58 -6.31 12.43 2.98
C VAL A 58 -6.57 12.36 4.48
N VAL A 59 -6.48 11.18 5.09
CA VAL A 59 -6.86 11.01 6.50
C VAL A 59 -5.66 10.62 7.33
N THR A 60 -5.10 11.58 8.03
CA THR A 60 -4.05 11.41 9.04
C THR A 60 -4.56 10.84 10.38
N ASP A 61 -5.81 10.45 10.46
CA ASP A 61 -6.41 9.87 11.65
C ASP A 61 -6.21 8.35 11.63
N ASP A 62 -5.32 7.86 12.49
CA ASP A 62 -5.05 6.44 12.71
C ASP A 62 -6.32 5.61 13.00
N ARG A 63 -7.37 6.25 13.54
CA ARG A 63 -8.66 5.60 13.81
C ARG A 63 -9.42 5.26 12.53
N ARG A 64 -9.13 5.92 11.42
CA ARG A 64 -9.75 5.67 10.12
C ARG A 64 -8.94 4.72 9.21
N ALA A 65 -7.75 4.32 9.62
CA ALA A 65 -6.92 3.34 8.90
C ALA A 65 -7.36 1.89 9.12
N TYR A 66 -8.41 1.64 9.87
CA TYR A 66 -8.96 0.30 10.04
C TYR A 66 -10.40 0.20 9.50
N SER A 67 -10.79 -0.99 9.12
CA SER A 67 -12.12 -1.28 8.62
C SER A 67 -12.98 -1.93 9.70
N SER A 68 -14.10 -1.30 10.08
CA SER A 68 -15.13 -1.94 10.90
C SER A 68 -15.63 -3.24 10.27
N THR A 69 -15.72 -3.30 8.95
CA THR A 69 -16.10 -4.51 8.19
C THR A 69 -15.18 -5.70 8.47
N LEU A 70 -13.87 -5.46 8.62
CA LEU A 70 -12.92 -6.54 8.97
C LEU A 70 -13.05 -6.96 10.43
N VAL A 71 -13.32 -6.03 11.33
CA VAL A 71 -13.61 -6.33 12.75
C VAL A 71 -14.87 -7.20 12.86
N ASP A 72 -15.91 -6.84 12.13
CA ASP A 72 -17.16 -7.59 12.10
C ASP A 72 -16.98 -8.99 11.49
N ALA A 73 -16.21 -9.09 10.39
CA ALA A 73 -15.89 -10.38 9.75
C ALA A 73 -15.12 -11.31 10.69
N GLU A 74 -14.16 -10.77 11.44
CA GLU A 74 -13.40 -11.53 12.42
C GLU A 74 -14.27 -11.96 13.61
N ALA A 75 -15.13 -11.07 14.10
CA ALA A 75 -16.07 -11.39 15.17
C ALA A 75 -17.03 -12.54 14.77
N GLU A 76 -17.49 -12.58 13.52
CA GLU A 76 -18.29 -13.69 13.02
C GLU A 76 -17.49 -14.99 12.90
N ARG A 77 -16.22 -14.92 12.46
CA ARG A 77 -15.32 -16.09 12.45
C ARG A 77 -15.08 -16.64 13.85
N SER A 78 -14.87 -15.77 14.82
CA SER A 78 -14.72 -16.16 16.25
C SER A 78 -15.96 -16.84 16.83
N ARG A 79 -17.15 -16.58 16.24
CA ARG A 79 -18.42 -17.24 16.57
C ARG A 79 -18.68 -18.54 15.77
N GLY A 80 -17.70 -18.99 15.00
CA GLY A 80 -17.79 -20.22 14.19
C GLY A 80 -18.42 -20.02 12.80
N ARG A 81 -18.80 -18.79 12.41
CA ARG A 81 -19.36 -18.50 11.09
C ARG A 81 -18.26 -17.99 10.14
N HIS A 82 -17.87 -18.82 9.20
CA HIS A 82 -16.84 -18.43 8.24
C HIS A 82 -17.29 -17.30 7.32
N VAL A 83 -16.55 -16.19 7.32
CA VAL A 83 -16.64 -15.10 6.36
C VAL A 83 -15.35 -15.06 5.58
N CYS A 84 -15.40 -15.33 4.29
CA CYS A 84 -14.20 -15.27 3.46
C CYS A 84 -13.75 -13.82 3.25
N VAL A 85 -12.44 -13.58 3.30
CA VAL A 85 -11.85 -12.28 2.99
C VAL A 85 -10.87 -12.46 1.86
N VAL A 86 -10.95 -11.63 0.84
CA VAL A 86 -10.01 -11.59 -0.28
C VAL A 86 -9.53 -10.16 -0.50
N ASP A 87 -8.32 -10.00 -1.02
CA ASP A 87 -7.79 -8.71 -1.45
C ASP A 87 -8.27 -8.35 -2.88
N ALA A 88 -7.75 -7.25 -3.40
CA ALA A 88 -8.06 -6.76 -4.75
C ALA A 88 -7.65 -7.76 -5.85
N ASP A 89 -6.50 -8.42 -5.69
CA ASP A 89 -6.03 -9.44 -6.63
C ASP A 89 -6.92 -10.68 -6.58
N GLY A 90 -7.26 -11.15 -5.37
CA GLY A 90 -8.22 -12.23 -5.18
C GLY A 90 -9.58 -11.93 -5.79
N PHE A 91 -10.07 -10.69 -5.65
CA PHE A 91 -11.32 -10.27 -6.28
C PHE A 91 -11.22 -10.27 -7.82
N SER A 92 -10.10 -9.77 -8.37
CA SER A 92 -9.85 -9.82 -9.82
C SER A 92 -9.81 -11.24 -10.36
N LYS A 93 -9.21 -12.19 -9.62
CA LYS A 93 -9.23 -13.63 -9.93
C LYS A 93 -10.66 -14.18 -9.95
N LEU A 94 -11.46 -13.86 -8.92
CA LEU A 94 -12.85 -14.30 -8.84
C LEU A 94 -13.73 -13.75 -9.96
N LEU A 95 -13.51 -12.48 -10.37
CA LEU A 95 -14.18 -11.91 -11.55
C LEU A 95 -13.85 -12.65 -12.84
N LYS A 96 -12.66 -13.21 -12.95
CA LYS A 96 -12.19 -14.03 -14.10
C LYS A 96 -12.56 -15.51 -13.96
N GLY A 97 -13.33 -15.89 -12.93
CA GLY A 97 -13.72 -17.28 -12.66
C GLY A 97 -12.56 -18.14 -12.15
N ARG A 98 -11.47 -17.52 -11.67
CA ARG A 98 -10.33 -18.20 -11.08
C ARG A 98 -10.46 -18.27 -9.55
N PRO A 99 -9.95 -19.33 -8.90
CA PRO A 99 -9.98 -19.42 -7.44
C PRO A 99 -9.09 -18.35 -6.80
N ALA A 100 -9.51 -17.87 -5.62
CA ALA A 100 -8.75 -16.96 -4.79
C ALA A 100 -8.59 -17.51 -3.37
N PRO A 101 -7.44 -17.31 -2.72
CA PRO A 101 -7.25 -17.70 -1.33
C PRO A 101 -8.15 -16.87 -0.41
N CYS A 102 -8.63 -17.47 0.66
CA CYS A 102 -9.27 -16.75 1.74
C CYS A 102 -8.19 -16.28 2.71
N LEU A 103 -8.10 -14.97 2.92
CA LEU A 103 -7.12 -14.38 3.80
C LEU A 103 -7.47 -14.66 5.27
N GLU A 104 -6.48 -14.94 6.09
CA GLU A 104 -6.62 -14.97 7.52
C GLU A 104 -6.82 -13.55 8.07
N LEU A 105 -7.49 -13.45 9.22
CA LEU A 105 -7.62 -12.21 9.96
C LEU A 105 -6.85 -12.32 11.26
N ARG A 106 -5.97 -11.35 11.56
CA ARG A 106 -5.28 -11.26 12.84
C ARG A 106 -5.74 -10.04 13.61
N LYS A 107 -6.03 -10.21 14.88
CA LYS A 107 -6.29 -9.12 15.82
C LYS A 107 -4.98 -8.40 16.12
N ALA A 108 -4.94 -7.09 15.85
CA ALA A 108 -3.85 -6.21 16.25
C ALA A 108 -4.23 -5.46 17.54
N ARG A 109 -3.28 -4.75 18.13
CA ARG A 109 -3.54 -3.89 19.30
C ARG A 109 -4.65 -2.88 19.01
N ALA A 110 -5.40 -2.49 20.05
CA ALA A 110 -6.52 -1.54 19.99
C ALA A 110 -7.71 -2.01 19.14
N GLY A 111 -8.03 -3.32 19.12
CA GLY A 111 -9.22 -3.85 18.43
C GLY A 111 -9.17 -3.81 16.91
N ARG A 112 -8.00 -3.51 16.33
CA ARG A 112 -7.80 -3.53 14.88
C ARG A 112 -7.73 -4.96 14.37
N VAL A 113 -8.28 -5.21 13.18
CA VAL A 113 -8.20 -6.50 12.49
C VAL A 113 -7.57 -6.26 11.13
N ARG A 114 -6.53 -7.03 10.82
CA ARG A 114 -5.85 -7.00 9.53
C ARG A 114 -5.96 -8.35 8.84
N PRO A 115 -6.24 -8.40 7.54
CA PRO A 115 -6.09 -9.61 6.77
C PRO A 115 -4.60 -9.96 6.67
N VAL A 116 -4.32 -11.24 6.83
CA VAL A 116 -2.99 -11.82 6.58
C VAL A 116 -3.13 -12.63 5.31
N ALA A 117 -2.23 -12.42 4.35
CA ALA A 117 -2.14 -13.32 3.21
C ALA A 117 -1.95 -14.73 3.76
N ALA A 118 -2.75 -15.69 3.29
CA ALA A 118 -2.50 -17.08 3.59
C ALA A 118 -1.06 -17.38 3.18
N ASP A 119 -0.24 -17.85 4.12
CA ASP A 119 1.13 -18.23 3.86
C ASP A 119 1.18 -19.15 2.64
N THR A 120 1.56 -18.60 1.50
CA THR A 120 2.32 -19.35 0.56
C THR A 120 3.69 -19.46 1.21
N THR A 121 3.88 -20.54 1.94
CA THR A 121 5.16 -20.99 2.48
C THR A 121 6.13 -21.14 1.32
N GLU A 122 6.82 -20.02 1.03
CA GLU A 122 8.14 -20.01 0.38
C GLU A 122 8.65 -18.56 0.44
N GLY A 123 9.62 -18.34 1.33
CA GLY A 123 10.49 -17.19 1.37
C GLY A 123 9.78 -15.86 1.61
N GLY A 124 9.38 -15.59 2.86
CA GLY A 124 8.95 -14.24 3.27
C GLY A 124 10.11 -13.25 3.15
N GLY A 125 10.41 -12.83 1.91
CA GLY A 125 11.41 -11.79 1.63
C GLY A 125 10.85 -10.41 1.96
N VAL A 126 11.74 -9.45 2.10
CA VAL A 126 11.40 -8.03 2.28
C VAL A 126 10.69 -7.48 1.03
N LEU A 127 11.09 -7.95 -0.16
CA LEU A 127 10.66 -7.44 -1.47
C LEU A 127 9.61 -8.33 -2.11
N GLY A 128 8.56 -7.69 -2.65
CA GLY A 128 7.45 -8.32 -3.36
C GLY A 128 7.58 -8.28 -4.89
N ALA A 129 6.47 -8.04 -5.59
CA ALA A 129 6.42 -7.96 -7.05
C ALA A 129 7.16 -6.73 -7.61
N PRO A 130 7.55 -6.75 -8.91
CA PRO A 130 8.11 -5.60 -9.59
C PRO A 130 7.25 -4.35 -9.44
N LEU A 131 7.87 -3.22 -9.08
CA LEU A 131 7.18 -1.96 -8.85
C LEU A 131 6.79 -1.31 -10.18
N ARG A 132 5.53 -0.90 -10.30
CA ARG A 132 5.02 -0.17 -11.46
C ARG A 132 4.39 1.14 -11.02
N VAL A 133 4.75 2.24 -11.68
CA VAL A 133 4.08 3.53 -11.45
C VAL A 133 2.65 3.45 -11.94
N ARG A 134 1.71 3.79 -11.06
CA ARG A 134 0.29 3.86 -11.38
C ARG A 134 -0.10 5.33 -11.50
N ARG A 135 -0.44 5.76 -12.71
CA ARG A 135 -0.96 7.11 -12.92
C ARG A 135 -2.38 7.22 -12.38
N THR A 136 -2.56 8.07 -11.39
CA THR A 136 -3.89 8.36 -10.83
C THR A 136 -4.58 9.36 -11.76
N GLY A 137 -5.30 8.88 -12.75
CA GLY A 137 -6.15 9.73 -13.63
C GLY A 137 -7.38 10.19 -12.86
N ARG A 138 -7.28 11.28 -12.09
CA ARG A 138 -8.42 11.96 -11.48
C ARG A 138 -8.85 13.11 -12.37
N ARG A 139 -10.01 12.96 -13.04
CA ARG A 139 -10.81 14.12 -13.49
C ARG A 139 -11.79 14.42 -12.36
N LEU A 140 -11.59 15.51 -11.65
CA LEU A 140 -12.53 16.05 -10.68
C LEU A 140 -13.31 17.18 -11.34
N SER A 141 -14.63 17.04 -11.38
CA SER A 141 -15.56 18.11 -11.72
C SER A 141 -16.18 18.64 -10.42
N GLY A 142 -16.11 19.95 -10.16
CA GLY A 142 -16.93 20.68 -9.17
C GLY A 142 -16.17 21.27 -7.98
N ASP A 143 -16.42 22.48 -7.76
CA ASP A 143 -16.38 23.48 -6.67
C ASP A 143 -15.53 23.36 -5.35
N LEU A 144 -14.57 22.46 -5.24
CA LEU A 144 -13.58 22.44 -4.14
C LEU A 144 -12.15 22.71 -4.67
N ALA A 145 -11.99 23.73 -5.48
CA ALA A 145 -10.84 23.85 -6.40
C ALA A 145 -9.49 24.19 -5.75
N LEU A 146 -9.42 24.80 -4.57
CA LEU A 146 -8.15 25.33 -4.02
C LEU A 146 -7.34 24.29 -3.22
N ASP A 147 -7.98 23.44 -2.45
CA ASP A 147 -7.29 22.41 -1.65
C ASP A 147 -6.96 21.16 -2.48
N LEU A 148 -7.81 20.83 -3.45
CA LEU A 148 -7.65 19.68 -4.34
C LEU A 148 -6.50 19.86 -5.34
N SER A 149 -6.23 21.09 -5.81
CA SER A 149 -5.13 21.35 -6.75
C SER A 149 -3.76 21.10 -6.12
N THR A 150 -3.59 21.43 -4.84
CA THR A 150 -2.34 21.17 -4.11
C THR A 150 -2.15 19.68 -3.84
N LEU A 151 -3.22 18.97 -3.52
CA LEU A 151 -3.19 17.53 -3.30
C LEU A 151 -2.90 16.75 -4.59
N ASP A 152 -3.50 17.16 -5.71
CA ASP A 152 -3.25 16.57 -7.03
C ASP A 152 -1.82 16.82 -7.50
N LYS A 153 -1.27 18.01 -7.26
CA LYS A 153 0.14 18.33 -7.54
C LYS A 153 1.09 17.48 -6.71
N ALA A 154 0.83 17.34 -5.39
CA ALA A 154 1.65 16.52 -4.51
C ALA A 154 1.62 15.03 -4.89
N THR A 155 0.46 14.52 -5.30
CA THR A 155 0.31 13.13 -5.77
C THR A 155 1.03 12.93 -7.10
N THR A 156 0.89 13.85 -8.04
CA THR A 156 1.58 13.79 -9.34
C THR A 156 3.10 13.87 -9.18
N ALA A 157 3.59 14.77 -8.31
CA ALA A 157 5.02 14.90 -8.01
C ALA A 157 5.59 13.63 -7.33
N HIS A 158 4.83 13.02 -6.42
CA HIS A 158 5.20 11.75 -5.81
C HIS A 158 5.30 10.63 -6.85
N GLU A 159 4.28 10.45 -7.70
CA GLU A 159 4.27 9.44 -8.76
C GLU A 159 5.42 9.67 -9.77
N ALA A 160 5.70 10.92 -10.11
CA ALA A 160 6.80 11.28 -10.99
C ALA A 160 8.16 10.91 -10.37
N THR A 161 8.34 11.16 -9.06
CA THR A 161 9.57 10.83 -8.33
C THR A 161 9.76 9.32 -8.23
N VAL A 162 8.71 8.55 -7.93
CA VAL A 162 8.77 7.08 -7.96
C VAL A 162 9.13 6.58 -9.35
N GLY A 163 8.53 7.14 -10.40
CA GLY A 163 8.85 6.80 -11.79
C GLY A 163 10.30 7.09 -12.17
N ALA A 164 10.81 8.23 -11.74
CA ALA A 164 12.22 8.61 -11.96
C ALA A 164 13.18 7.66 -11.22
N LEU A 165 12.85 7.24 -10.00
CA LEU A 165 13.62 6.25 -9.24
C LEU A 165 13.64 4.90 -9.94
N ILE A 166 12.50 4.39 -10.40
CA ILE A 166 12.41 3.13 -11.16
C ILE A 166 13.30 3.21 -12.40
N ALA A 167 13.20 4.29 -13.18
CA ALA A 167 14.00 4.48 -14.36
C ALA A 167 15.51 4.57 -14.07
N TYR A 168 15.88 5.20 -12.95
CA TYR A 168 17.27 5.27 -12.50
C TYR A 168 17.82 3.89 -12.15
N LEU A 169 17.10 3.11 -11.34
CA LEU A 169 17.49 1.76 -10.94
C LEU A 169 17.58 0.82 -12.15
N SER A 170 16.61 0.89 -13.05
CA SER A 170 16.58 0.08 -14.28
C SER A 170 17.79 0.32 -15.17
N ARG A 171 18.27 1.59 -15.30
CA ARG A 171 19.50 1.88 -16.03
C ARG A 171 20.76 1.26 -15.41
N GLN A 172 20.72 0.91 -14.13
CA GLN A 172 21.78 0.20 -13.42
C GLN A 172 21.59 -1.32 -13.39
N GLY A 173 20.60 -1.83 -14.11
CA GLY A 173 20.27 -3.26 -14.11
C GLY A 173 19.58 -3.72 -12.82
N VAL A 174 19.06 -2.79 -12.00
CA VAL A 174 18.40 -3.08 -10.72
C VAL A 174 16.88 -2.96 -10.88
N GLU A 175 16.14 -3.99 -10.46
CA GLU A 175 14.69 -3.99 -10.49
C GLU A 175 14.12 -3.37 -9.21
N ALA A 176 13.32 -2.31 -9.37
CA ALA A 176 12.53 -1.78 -8.26
C ALA A 176 11.32 -2.69 -7.98
N ARG A 177 11.06 -2.98 -6.71
CA ARG A 177 10.02 -3.89 -6.25
C ARG A 177 9.12 -3.23 -5.20
N ALA A 178 7.87 -3.67 -5.12
CA ALA A 178 6.96 -3.31 -4.04
C ALA A 178 7.33 -4.07 -2.77
N HIS A 179 6.72 -3.72 -1.65
CA HIS A 179 6.81 -4.49 -0.41
C HIS A 179 6.23 -5.90 -0.60
N ALA A 180 6.79 -6.88 0.09
CA ALA A 180 6.24 -8.22 0.15
C ALA A 180 4.91 -8.23 0.94
N PRO A 181 4.04 -9.22 0.75
CA PRO A 181 2.89 -9.43 1.61
C PRO A 181 3.33 -9.58 3.08
N GLY A 182 2.72 -8.79 3.96
CA GLY A 182 3.05 -8.77 5.39
C GLY A 182 4.21 -7.85 5.80
N ALA A 183 5.02 -7.37 4.84
CA ALA A 183 6.01 -6.34 5.11
C ALA A 183 5.38 -4.95 5.27
N PRO A 184 6.06 -4.00 5.93
CA PRO A 184 5.65 -2.59 5.95
C PRO A 184 5.45 -2.03 4.54
N GLN A 185 4.51 -1.12 4.38
CA GLN A 185 4.13 -0.55 3.07
C GLN A 185 5.07 0.59 2.67
N PHE A 186 6.31 0.27 2.34
CA PHE A 186 7.24 1.24 1.77
C PHE A 186 6.92 1.53 0.30
N ASP A 187 7.34 2.69 -0.20
CA ASP A 187 7.03 3.13 -1.57
C ASP A 187 7.82 2.35 -2.64
N ALA A 188 9.07 2.00 -2.37
CA ALA A 188 9.93 1.23 -3.27
C ALA A 188 10.99 0.43 -2.51
N GLY A 189 11.37 -0.73 -3.04
CA GLY A 189 12.50 -1.51 -2.55
C GLY A 189 13.30 -2.11 -3.71
N TRP A 190 14.54 -2.46 -3.46
CA TRP A 190 15.40 -3.17 -4.43
C TRP A 190 16.50 -3.91 -3.70
N SER A 191 17.19 -4.80 -4.39
CA SER A 191 18.38 -5.49 -3.87
C SER A 191 19.60 -5.24 -4.74
N ARG A 192 20.79 -5.23 -4.11
CA ARG A 192 22.10 -5.29 -4.75
C ARG A 192 22.91 -6.37 -4.06
N GLY A 193 23.09 -7.50 -4.71
CA GLY A 193 23.63 -8.69 -4.04
C GLY A 193 22.69 -9.09 -2.88
N GLU A 194 23.27 -9.25 -1.70
CA GLU A 194 22.53 -9.62 -0.47
C GLU A 194 21.98 -8.41 0.29
N GLU A 195 22.32 -7.19 -0.13
CA GLU A 195 21.83 -5.97 0.49
C GLU A 195 20.44 -5.61 -0.03
N VAL A 196 19.54 -5.26 0.87
CA VAL A 196 18.16 -4.83 0.58
C VAL A 196 18.00 -3.37 0.95
N PHE A 197 17.42 -2.61 0.04
CA PHE A 197 17.12 -1.20 0.20
C PHE A 197 15.61 -1.02 0.29
N VAL A 198 15.14 -0.23 1.25
CA VAL A 198 13.73 0.13 1.38
C VAL A 198 13.59 1.63 1.42
N ALA A 199 12.73 2.17 0.58
CA ALA A 199 12.61 3.60 0.35
C ALA A 199 11.21 4.13 0.63
N GLU A 200 11.18 5.26 1.33
CA GLU A 200 10.04 6.17 1.38
C GLU A 200 10.30 7.33 0.42
N VAL A 201 9.30 7.70 -0.38
CA VAL A 201 9.40 8.79 -1.35
C VAL A 201 8.57 9.97 -0.88
N LYS A 202 9.17 11.15 -0.84
CA LYS A 202 8.48 12.39 -0.47
C LYS A 202 8.52 13.43 -1.57
N SER A 203 7.34 13.93 -1.97
CA SER A 203 7.25 15.17 -2.72
C SER A 203 7.44 16.33 -1.75
N LEU A 204 8.17 17.36 -2.21
CA LEU A 204 8.42 18.60 -1.48
C LEU A 204 7.59 19.76 -2.05
N THR A 205 6.61 19.43 -2.89
CA THR A 205 5.67 20.38 -3.47
C THR A 205 4.76 20.94 -2.40
N GLY A 206 4.83 22.25 -2.17
CA GLY A 206 4.05 22.96 -1.16
C GLY A 206 4.88 23.48 0.03
N ALA A 207 4.24 24.21 0.93
CA ALA A 207 4.87 25.08 1.93
C ALA A 207 5.51 24.37 3.14
N ARG A 208 5.70 23.03 3.15
CA ARG A 208 6.08 22.29 4.36
C ARG A 208 7.20 21.26 4.14
N GLU A 209 8.25 21.65 3.42
CA GLU A 209 9.41 20.79 3.13
C GLU A 209 9.96 20.09 4.38
N GLU A 210 10.26 20.85 5.43
CA GLU A 210 10.80 20.29 6.68
C GLU A 210 9.89 19.25 7.31
N GLN A 211 8.57 19.47 7.27
CA GLN A 211 7.61 18.52 7.80
C GLN A 211 7.59 17.23 7.00
N GLN A 212 7.65 17.32 5.67
CA GLN A 212 7.68 16.15 4.80
C GLN A 212 8.96 15.32 5.00
N ILE A 213 10.11 15.99 5.15
CA ILE A 213 11.38 15.30 5.40
C ILE A 213 11.36 14.61 6.77
N ARG A 214 10.92 15.29 7.85
CA ARG A 214 10.78 14.68 9.18
C ARG A 214 9.84 13.48 9.18
N LEU A 215 8.70 13.59 8.50
CA LEU A 215 7.75 12.49 8.36
C LEU A 215 8.36 11.32 7.60
N GLY A 216 9.06 11.59 6.48
CA GLY A 216 9.72 10.57 5.69
C GLY A 216 10.82 9.83 6.46
N ILE A 217 11.65 10.55 7.22
CA ILE A 217 12.66 9.96 8.12
C ILE A 217 11.97 9.01 9.12
N GLY A 218 10.93 9.48 9.81
CA GLY A 218 10.21 8.67 10.79
C GLY A 218 9.59 7.40 10.18
N GLN A 219 8.97 7.53 9.00
CA GLN A 219 8.34 6.40 8.32
C GLN A 219 9.36 5.35 7.87
N VAL A 220 10.44 5.76 7.20
CA VAL A 220 11.40 4.79 6.69
C VAL A 220 12.21 4.11 7.81
N LEU A 221 12.48 4.81 8.92
CA LEU A 221 13.11 4.20 10.09
C LEU A 221 12.16 3.20 10.79
N ASP A 222 10.86 3.50 10.86
CA ASP A 222 9.86 2.57 11.39
C ASP A 222 9.77 1.30 10.51
N TYR A 223 9.77 1.45 9.19
CA TYR A 223 9.79 0.31 8.27
C TYR A 223 11.06 -0.54 8.46
N ALA A 224 12.22 0.11 8.54
CA ALA A 224 13.47 -0.58 8.75
C ALA A 224 13.49 -1.35 10.08
N HIS A 225 13.01 -0.74 11.16
CA HIS A 225 12.91 -1.39 12.46
C HIS A 225 12.01 -2.64 12.44
N GLN A 226 10.84 -2.55 11.79
CA GLN A 226 9.95 -3.69 11.64
C GLN A 226 10.60 -4.81 10.81
N LEU A 227 11.28 -4.45 9.72
CA LEU A 227 11.93 -5.40 8.83
C LEU A 227 13.13 -6.08 9.48
N TRP A 228 13.96 -5.35 10.25
CA TRP A 228 15.04 -5.96 11.03
C TRP A 228 14.52 -6.97 12.05
N SER A 229 13.36 -6.68 12.66
CA SER A 229 12.74 -7.61 13.61
C SER A 229 12.21 -8.87 12.93
N MET A 230 11.73 -8.76 11.69
CA MET A 230 11.19 -9.88 10.90
C MET A 230 12.29 -10.67 10.17
N HIS A 231 13.38 -10.00 9.78
CA HIS A 231 14.45 -10.53 8.94
C HIS A 231 15.83 -10.17 9.54
N PRO A 232 16.20 -10.71 10.72
CA PRO A 232 17.41 -10.28 11.46
C PRO A 232 18.72 -10.54 10.72
N ASN A 233 18.73 -11.44 9.74
CA ASN A 233 19.92 -11.78 8.95
C ASN A 233 20.02 -10.96 7.64
N THR A 234 19.08 -10.07 7.37
CA THR A 234 19.08 -9.25 6.14
C THR A 234 19.84 -7.94 6.36
N VAL A 235 20.81 -7.67 5.52
CA VAL A 235 21.47 -6.36 5.48
C VAL A 235 20.52 -5.38 4.80
N LEU A 236 19.91 -4.51 5.59
CA LEU A 236 18.84 -3.62 5.14
C LEU A 236 19.27 -2.16 5.29
N HIS A 237 19.06 -1.39 4.22
CA HIS A 237 19.38 0.02 4.13
C HIS A 237 18.10 0.84 4.00
N PRO A 238 17.73 1.65 5.00
CA PRO A 238 16.64 2.62 4.88
C PRO A 238 17.06 3.79 3.98
N VAL A 239 16.15 4.20 3.09
CA VAL A 239 16.38 5.26 2.12
C VAL A 239 15.22 6.26 2.16
N LEU A 240 15.52 7.54 2.28
CA LEU A 240 14.55 8.61 2.02
C LEU A 240 14.85 9.21 0.64
N VAL A 241 13.88 9.15 -0.24
CA VAL A 241 13.97 9.70 -1.59
C VAL A 241 13.12 10.97 -1.68
N LEU A 242 13.72 12.07 -2.12
CA LEU A 242 13.06 13.35 -2.28
C LEU A 242 12.85 13.69 -3.75
N GLU A 243 11.82 14.47 -4.04
CA GLU A 243 11.51 15.02 -5.37
C GLU A 243 12.65 15.90 -5.92
N ARG A 244 13.33 16.62 -5.04
CA ARG A 244 14.44 17.56 -5.32
C ARG A 244 15.39 17.65 -4.13
N PRO A 245 16.57 18.25 -4.29
CA PRO A 245 17.45 18.48 -3.14
C PRO A 245 16.75 19.31 -2.04
N PRO A 246 16.96 18.95 -0.76
CA PRO A 246 16.42 19.70 0.34
C PRO A 246 17.08 21.09 0.44
N SER A 247 16.32 22.10 0.87
CA SER A 247 16.82 23.48 0.99
C SER A 247 17.91 23.63 2.05
N LEU A 248 17.95 22.76 3.07
CA LEU A 248 18.90 22.83 4.17
C LEU A 248 19.84 21.63 4.16
N ALA A 249 21.14 21.89 4.07
CA ALA A 249 22.19 20.87 4.06
C ALA A 249 22.20 19.96 5.31
N ARG A 250 21.67 20.43 6.44
CA ARG A 250 21.58 19.66 7.70
C ARG A 250 20.84 18.34 7.56
N TRP A 251 19.95 18.20 6.56
CA TRP A 251 19.18 16.99 6.37
C TRP A 251 20.04 15.80 5.95
N ALA A 252 21.09 16.04 5.14
CA ALA A 252 22.04 15.00 4.78
C ALA A 252 22.85 14.53 5.99
N ALA A 253 23.31 15.46 6.83
CA ALA A 253 24.03 15.15 8.06
C ALA A 253 23.15 14.37 9.05
N LEU A 254 21.89 14.80 9.25
CA LEU A 254 20.93 14.11 10.09
C LEU A 254 20.65 12.70 9.60
N ALA A 255 20.39 12.53 8.29
CA ALA A 255 20.14 11.21 7.71
C ALA A 255 21.32 10.27 7.96
N GLY A 256 22.56 10.73 7.69
CA GLY A 256 23.76 9.94 7.95
C GLY A 256 23.94 9.56 9.42
N SER A 257 23.62 10.47 10.37
CA SER A 257 23.75 10.19 11.80
C SER A 257 22.82 9.10 12.33
N VAL A 258 21.72 8.81 11.62
CA VAL A 258 20.77 7.75 11.96
C VAL A 258 20.85 6.55 11.01
N GLY A 259 21.90 6.43 10.21
CA GLY A 259 22.11 5.31 9.30
C GLY A 259 21.14 5.27 8.10
N LEU A 260 20.54 6.40 7.78
CA LEU A 260 19.60 6.55 6.67
C LEU A 260 20.30 7.14 5.45
N ARG A 261 20.08 6.58 4.26
CA ARG A 261 20.51 7.18 3.01
C ARG A 261 19.49 8.23 2.55
N LEU A 262 19.98 9.41 2.19
CA LEU A 262 19.14 10.48 1.63
C LEU A 262 19.54 10.71 0.16
N ALA A 263 18.56 10.58 -0.73
CA ALA A 263 18.77 10.81 -2.17
C ALA A 263 17.62 11.64 -2.74
N TRP A 264 17.84 12.23 -3.93
CA TRP A 264 16.83 13.05 -4.59
C TRP A 264 16.92 12.99 -6.11
N ALA A 265 15.79 13.19 -6.76
CA ALA A 265 15.71 13.29 -8.21
C ALA A 265 16.42 14.54 -8.74
N PRO A 266 16.93 14.52 -10.00
CA PRO A 266 16.90 13.37 -10.92
C PRO A 266 18.12 12.46 -10.79
N ALA A 267 19.17 12.89 -10.08
CA ALA A 267 20.48 12.24 -10.06
C ALA A 267 20.53 11.03 -9.11
N PHE A 268 19.73 11.00 -8.06
CA PHE A 268 19.73 9.99 -7.00
C PHE A 268 21.14 9.66 -6.49
N ALA A 269 21.98 10.68 -6.34
CA ALA A 269 23.32 10.51 -5.82
C ALA A 269 23.26 9.88 -4.42
N GLY A 270 24.12 8.88 -4.19
CA GLY A 270 24.17 8.13 -2.92
C GLY A 270 23.36 6.83 -2.89
N LEU A 271 22.70 6.47 -3.99
CA LEU A 271 22.03 5.17 -4.17
C LEU A 271 22.88 4.17 -4.91
#